data_8d7f1b8f54f8a3a26e804cbb5c5c7883
#
_entry.id   8d7f1b8f54f8a3a26e804cbb5c5c7883
#
_cell.length_a   1.000
_cell.length_b   1.000
_cell.length_c   1.000
_cell.angle_alpha   90.00
_cell.angle_beta   90.00
_cell.angle_gamma   90.00
#
_symmetry.space_group_name_H-M   'P 1'
#
loop_
_entity.id
_entity.type
_entity.pdbx_description
1 polymer ?
#
loop_
_entity_poly.entity_id
_entity_poly.type
_entity_poly.pdbx_seq_one_letter_code
_entity_poly.pdbx_strand_id
1 'polypeptide(L)'
;MPKRAVKLGPDAVRQFKALSTAERARLKASITAALANDDPMIENRNRFRLRRPSGQFEFEFRDGDLRVFYRVQNDNVLVDAIGRKRGNQLLIDGRKVIL
;
A
#
# COMPACT_ATOMS: atom_id res chain seq x y z
N MET A 1 -3.15 -20.42 0.87
CA MET A 1 -2.40 -19.89 2.02
C MET A 1 -1.57 -18.71 1.59
N PRO A 2 -1.51 -17.63 2.37
CA PRO A 2 -0.63 -16.52 2.04
C PRO A 2 0.82 -16.98 2.12
N LYS A 3 1.60 -16.58 1.13
CA LYS A 3 3.02 -16.93 1.08
C LYS A 3 3.85 -16.02 1.99
N ARG A 4 3.34 -14.83 2.28
CA ARG A 4 4.03 -13.82 3.07
C ARG A 4 3.08 -13.21 4.07
N ALA A 5 3.61 -12.85 5.23
CA ALA A 5 2.86 -12.05 6.19
C ALA A 5 2.84 -10.61 5.73
N VAL A 6 1.71 -9.95 5.88
CA VAL A 6 1.57 -8.52 5.63
C VAL A 6 1.31 -7.85 6.96
N LYS A 7 2.17 -6.92 7.33
CA LYS A 7 2.06 -6.17 8.57
C LYS A 7 1.87 -4.70 8.26
N LEU A 8 1.04 -4.03 9.04
CA LEU A 8 0.83 -2.60 8.93
C LEU A 8 1.69 -1.88 9.97
N GLY A 9 2.47 -0.91 9.52
CA GLY A 9 3.16 -0.02 10.45
C GLY A 9 2.17 0.89 11.17
N PRO A 10 2.63 1.68 12.16
CA PRO A 10 1.73 2.48 13.01
C PRO A 10 0.85 3.46 12.22
N ASP A 11 1.43 4.16 11.24
CA ASP A 11 0.68 5.10 10.42
C ASP A 11 -0.34 4.38 9.54
N ALA A 12 0.06 3.24 8.96
CA ALA A 12 -0.83 2.46 8.12
C ALA A 12 -2.02 1.89 8.91
N VAL A 13 -1.80 1.48 10.16
CA VAL A 13 -2.89 1.01 11.03
C VAL A 13 -3.92 2.11 11.22
N ARG A 14 -3.48 3.31 11.55
CA ARG A 14 -4.36 4.46 11.76
C ARG A 14 -5.11 4.83 10.48
N GLN A 15 -4.40 4.85 9.37
CA GLN A 15 -4.98 5.18 8.07
C GLN A 15 -5.98 4.12 7.62
N PHE A 16 -5.70 2.85 7.87
CA PHE A 16 -6.62 1.78 7.54
C PHE A 16 -7.92 1.90 8.34
N LYS A 17 -7.81 2.19 9.63
CA LYS A 17 -8.99 2.37 10.49
C LYS A 17 -9.86 3.55 10.08
N ALA A 18 -9.27 4.55 9.44
CA ALA A 18 -10.00 5.73 8.96
C ALA A 18 -10.78 5.48 7.68
N LEU A 19 -10.55 4.36 6.99
CA LEU A 19 -11.30 4.00 5.80
C LEU A 19 -12.72 3.55 6.17
N SER A 20 -13.65 3.62 5.20
CA SER A 20 -14.99 3.08 5.38
C SER A 20 -14.91 1.55 5.54
N THR A 21 -15.97 0.96 6.09
CA THR A 21 -16.07 -0.49 6.24
C THR A 21 -15.89 -1.21 4.90
N ALA A 22 -16.54 -0.69 3.86
CA ALA A 22 -16.45 -1.28 2.51
C ALA A 22 -15.03 -1.17 1.95
N GLU A 23 -14.37 -0.02 2.14
CA GLU A 23 -13.01 0.17 1.69
C GLU A 23 -12.02 -0.74 2.41
N ARG A 24 -12.19 -0.91 3.73
CA ARG A 24 -11.35 -1.80 4.51
C ARG A 24 -11.47 -3.24 4.02
N ALA A 25 -12.68 -3.73 3.79
CA ALA A 25 -12.91 -5.09 3.33
C ALA A 25 -12.29 -5.30 1.94
N ARG A 26 -12.52 -4.37 1.03
CA ARG A 26 -11.98 -4.43 -0.33
C ARG A 26 -10.45 -4.39 -0.31
N LEU A 27 -9.87 -3.46 0.43
CA LEU A 27 -8.42 -3.29 0.48
C LEU A 27 -7.74 -4.48 1.13
N LYS A 28 -8.32 -5.03 2.18
CA LYS A 28 -7.79 -6.22 2.83
C LYS A 28 -7.69 -7.40 1.85
N ALA A 29 -8.75 -7.61 1.07
CA ALA A 29 -8.76 -8.67 0.05
C ALA A 29 -7.72 -8.41 -1.04
N SER A 30 -7.60 -7.17 -1.51
CA SER A 30 -6.64 -6.79 -2.54
C SER A 30 -5.20 -6.95 -2.07
N ILE A 31 -4.90 -6.52 -0.86
CA ILE A 31 -3.57 -6.66 -0.27
C ILE A 31 -3.20 -8.13 -0.14
N THR A 32 -4.13 -8.95 0.34
CA THR A 32 -3.88 -10.39 0.48
C THR A 32 -3.56 -11.02 -0.89
N ALA A 33 -4.35 -10.72 -1.90
CA ALA A 33 -4.15 -11.28 -3.23
C ALA A 33 -2.85 -10.80 -3.87
N ALA A 34 -2.56 -9.50 -3.80
CA ALA A 34 -1.44 -8.90 -4.53
C ALA A 34 -0.11 -8.97 -3.78
N LEU A 35 -0.12 -8.89 -2.46
CA LEU A 35 1.11 -8.74 -1.66
C LEU A 35 1.43 -9.96 -0.82
N ALA A 36 0.44 -10.72 -0.37
CA ALA A 36 0.68 -11.91 0.44
C ALA A 36 0.76 -13.18 -0.41
N ASN A 37 -0.15 -13.34 -1.37
CA ASN A 37 -0.25 -14.56 -2.18
C ASN A 37 0.54 -14.49 -3.48
N ASP A 38 0.83 -13.30 -3.99
CA ASP A 38 1.64 -13.08 -5.17
C ASP A 38 2.99 -12.48 -4.76
N ASP A 39 3.93 -12.41 -5.69
CA ASP A 39 5.24 -11.83 -5.40
C ASP A 39 5.13 -10.29 -5.37
N PRO A 40 5.28 -9.65 -4.20
CA PRO A 40 5.12 -8.21 -4.09
C PRO A 40 6.25 -7.42 -4.75
N MET A 41 7.33 -8.08 -5.16
CA MET A 41 8.46 -7.42 -5.81
C MET A 41 8.34 -7.41 -7.33
N ILE A 42 7.43 -8.20 -7.91
CA ILE A 42 7.22 -8.22 -9.36
C ILE A 42 6.31 -7.06 -9.74
N GLU A 43 6.78 -6.24 -10.68
CA GLU A 43 6.05 -5.06 -11.11
C GLU A 43 4.98 -5.40 -12.14
N ASN A 44 3.86 -4.70 -12.03
CA ASN A 44 2.80 -4.73 -13.03
C ASN A 44 2.10 -3.36 -13.01
N ARG A 45 0.97 -3.22 -13.73
CA ARG A 45 0.28 -1.94 -13.84
C ARG A 45 -0.17 -1.36 -12.49
N ASN A 46 -0.46 -2.23 -11.51
CA ASN A 46 -1.00 -1.81 -10.21
C ASN A 46 0.00 -1.94 -9.07
N ARG A 47 1.19 -2.43 -9.36
CA ARG A 47 2.19 -2.72 -8.32
C ARG A 47 3.57 -2.49 -8.89
N PHE A 48 4.32 -1.52 -8.33
CA PHE A 48 5.62 -1.16 -8.90
C PHE A 48 6.52 -0.51 -7.87
N ARG A 49 7.83 -0.60 -8.15
CA ARG A 49 8.85 0.09 -7.37
C ARG A 49 8.83 1.57 -7.72
N LEU A 50 8.90 2.41 -6.71
CA LEU A 50 8.99 3.85 -6.92
C LEU A 50 10.35 4.19 -7.54
N ARG A 51 10.35 4.97 -8.62
CA ARG A 51 11.56 5.29 -9.36
C ARG A 51 12.44 6.30 -8.66
N ARG A 52 11.83 7.16 -7.86
CA ARG A 52 12.58 8.11 -7.05
C ARG A 52 12.53 7.62 -5.62
N PRO A 53 13.66 7.17 -5.08
CA PRO A 53 13.67 6.86 -3.66
C PRO A 53 13.41 8.14 -2.91
N SER A 54 12.19 8.28 -2.42
CA SER A 54 11.81 9.41 -1.59
C SER A 54 12.42 9.31 -0.20
N GLY A 55 13.12 8.21 0.07
CA GLY A 55 13.63 7.87 1.38
C GLY A 55 12.55 7.30 2.31
N GLN A 56 11.28 7.37 1.91
CA GLN A 56 10.16 6.96 2.76
C GLN A 56 9.51 5.66 2.29
N PHE A 57 9.33 5.50 0.98
CA PHE A 57 8.57 4.38 0.43
C PHE A 57 9.34 3.70 -0.68
N GLU A 58 9.21 2.37 -0.77
CA GLU A 58 9.92 1.56 -1.76
C GLU A 58 9.01 1.13 -2.90
N PHE A 59 7.81 0.64 -2.58
CA PHE A 59 6.84 0.15 -3.56
C PHE A 59 5.48 0.82 -3.39
N GLU A 60 4.73 0.89 -4.48
CA GLU A 60 3.35 1.37 -4.49
C GLU A 60 2.45 0.29 -5.07
N PHE A 61 1.32 0.02 -4.40
CA PHE A 61 0.25 -0.81 -4.90
C PHE A 61 -1.03 0.02 -5.02
N ARG A 62 -1.68 -0.09 -6.16
CA ARG A 62 -2.89 0.68 -6.48
C ARG A 62 -4.13 -0.20 -6.41
N ASP A 63 -5.13 0.25 -5.67
CA ASP A 63 -6.45 -0.37 -5.58
C ASP A 63 -7.50 0.73 -5.72
N GLY A 64 -8.02 0.92 -6.95
CA GLY A 64 -8.91 2.04 -7.25
C GLY A 64 -8.22 3.37 -6.97
N ASP A 65 -8.84 4.19 -6.14
CA ASP A 65 -8.24 5.46 -5.71
C ASP A 65 -7.33 5.32 -4.48
N LEU A 66 -7.27 4.14 -3.88
CA LEU A 66 -6.40 3.90 -2.74
C LEU A 66 -4.98 3.56 -3.19
N ARG A 67 -4.02 3.97 -2.37
CA ARG A 67 -2.60 3.72 -2.62
C ARG A 67 -1.97 3.12 -1.38
N VAL A 68 -1.29 1.99 -1.55
CA VAL A 68 -0.60 1.29 -0.45
C VAL A 68 0.90 1.38 -0.72
N PHE A 69 1.61 1.96 0.23
CA PHE A 69 3.08 2.08 0.14
C PHE A 69 3.71 1.06 1.05
N TYR A 70 4.57 0.22 0.49
CA TYR A 70 5.11 -0.91 1.23
C TYR A 70 6.56 -1.18 0.88
N ARG A 71 7.19 -2.00 1.71
CA ARG A 71 8.51 -2.57 1.47
C ARG A 71 8.50 -4.05 1.85
N VAL A 72 9.49 -4.77 1.35
CA VAL A 72 9.62 -6.21 1.61
C VAL A 72 10.85 -6.41 2.49
N GLN A 73 10.67 -7.09 3.60
CA GLN A 73 11.74 -7.41 4.53
C GLN A 73 11.62 -8.89 4.95
N ASN A 74 12.67 -9.67 4.72
CA ASN A 74 12.71 -11.09 5.13
C ASN A 74 11.46 -11.85 4.67
N ASP A 75 11.08 -11.68 3.40
CA ASP A 75 9.89 -12.29 2.80
C ASP A 75 8.56 -11.80 3.38
N ASN A 76 8.57 -10.84 4.28
CA ASN A 76 7.36 -10.21 4.79
C ASN A 76 7.15 -8.86 4.11
N VAL A 77 5.89 -8.45 4.03
CA VAL A 77 5.51 -7.15 3.51
C VAL A 77 5.18 -6.24 4.69
N LEU A 78 5.84 -5.07 4.72
CA LEU A 78 5.53 -4.04 5.71
C LEU A 78 4.86 -2.88 4.98
N VAL A 79 3.62 -2.59 5.33
CA VAL A 79 2.89 -1.45 4.79
C VAL A 79 3.23 -0.22 5.62
N ASP A 80 3.86 0.77 4.97
CA ASP A 80 4.29 2.00 5.64
C ASP A 80 3.19 3.04 5.70
N ALA A 81 2.36 3.13 4.65
CA ALA A 81 1.31 4.13 4.59
C ALA A 81 0.20 3.70 3.64
N ILE A 82 -1.00 4.22 3.86
CA ILE A 82 -2.14 4.08 2.97
C ILE A 82 -2.63 5.49 2.64
N GLY A 83 -2.65 5.81 1.36
CA GLY A 83 -3.09 7.09 0.87
C GLY A 83 -4.26 6.98 -0.08
N ARG A 84 -4.68 8.13 -0.59
CA ARG A 84 -5.78 8.23 -1.54
C ARG A 84 -5.41 9.21 -2.64
N LYS A 85 -5.68 8.84 -3.88
CA LYS A 85 -5.49 9.73 -5.00
C LYS A 85 -6.80 10.48 -5.29
N ARG A 86 -6.70 11.81 -5.36
CA ARG A 86 -7.80 12.67 -5.76
C ARG A 86 -7.34 13.56 -6.91
N GLY A 87 -7.90 13.30 -8.10
CA GLY A 87 -7.40 13.96 -9.31
C GLY A 87 -5.93 13.65 -9.52
N ASN A 88 -5.10 14.69 -9.62
CA ASN A 88 -3.66 14.55 -9.79
C ASN A 88 -2.89 14.57 -8.46
N GLN A 89 -3.60 14.57 -7.34
CA GLN A 89 -2.98 14.70 -6.04
C GLN A 89 -3.01 13.40 -5.26
N LEU A 90 -1.88 13.04 -4.67
CA LEU A 90 -1.79 11.97 -3.69
C LEU A 90 -1.95 12.57 -2.30
N LEU A 91 -2.89 12.05 -1.52
CA LEU A 91 -3.12 12.48 -0.15
C LEU A 91 -2.78 11.34 0.81
N ILE A 92 -1.97 11.64 1.81
CA ILE A 92 -1.70 10.75 2.94
C ILE A 92 -2.02 11.55 4.20
N ASP A 93 -2.92 11.03 5.04
CA ASP A 93 -3.45 11.73 6.21
C ASP A 93 -4.10 13.08 5.86
N GLY A 94 -4.73 13.14 4.67
CA GLY A 94 -5.36 14.37 4.20
C GLY A 94 -4.40 15.42 3.69
N ARG A 95 -3.10 15.13 3.65
CA ARG A 95 -2.07 16.05 3.19
C ARG A 95 -1.53 15.65 1.84
N LYS A 96 -1.29 16.64 0.99
CA LYS A 96 -0.69 16.43 -0.32
C LYS A 96 0.75 15.94 -0.18
N VAL A 97 1.07 14.85 -0.86
CA VAL A 97 2.42 14.26 -0.84
C VAL A 97 2.96 14.21 -2.27
N ILE A 98 4.23 14.55 -2.42
CA ILE A 98 4.95 14.45 -3.69
C ILE A 98 5.98 13.33 -3.53
N LEU A 99 5.89 12.34 -4.42
CA LEU A 99 6.81 11.21 -4.42
C LEU A 99 7.87 11.35 -5.50
#